data_9247ddfe9a4da2031136eb13d637ec96
#
_entry.id   9247ddfe9a4da2031136eb13d637ec96
#
_cell.length_a   1.000
_cell.length_b   1.000
_cell.length_c   1.000
_cell.angle_alpha   90.00
_cell.angle_beta   90.00
_cell.angle_gamma   90.00
#
_symmetry.space_group_name_H-M   'P 1'
#
loop_
_entity.id
_entity.type
_entity.pdbx_description
1 polymer ?
#
loop_
_entity_poly.entity_id
_entity_poly.type
_entity_poly.pdbx_seq_one_letter_code
_entity_poly.pdbx_strand_id
1 'polypeptide(L)'
;HTPTREEYYDVRDNKGNYAAWYRAAVLLFASYNSRVYGGCYGATAQTKDGKTRNYFEESKQNFQRQLPALRNILVGNADYRDLRFPTRERVLIYCDPPYSTGVGYGGEKFDTAEFWDWCRLQTAAGHIVIISEYTAPDDFVCIWEHKTKTHLNNRAKIDRTEKLFIQGGLKCRKYTI
;
A
#
# COMPACT_ATOMS: atom_id res chain seq x y z
N HIS A 1 25.73 0.64 1.73
CA HIS A 1 26.11 0.94 0.34
C HIS A 1 24.91 0.74 -0.60
N THR A 2 24.99 1.30 -1.80
CA THR A 2 24.01 1.04 -2.85
C THR A 2 24.29 -0.34 -3.45
N PRO A 3 23.31 -1.26 -3.49
CA PRO A 3 23.53 -2.60 -4.04
C PRO A 3 23.86 -2.54 -5.53
N THR A 4 24.72 -3.45 -5.99
CA THR A 4 24.94 -3.66 -7.42
C THR A 4 23.72 -4.35 -8.04
N ARG A 5 23.68 -4.45 -9.38
CA ARG A 5 22.62 -5.17 -10.08
C ARG A 5 22.63 -6.66 -9.71
N GLU A 6 23.82 -7.25 -9.65
CA GLU A 6 24.03 -8.65 -9.30
C GLU A 6 23.58 -8.94 -7.88
N GLU A 7 23.97 -8.09 -6.92
CA GLU A 7 23.56 -8.19 -5.52
C GLU A 7 22.03 -8.06 -5.37
N TYR A 8 21.39 -7.14 -6.11
CA TYR A 8 19.95 -7.00 -6.08
C TYR A 8 19.24 -8.29 -6.51
N TYR A 9 19.66 -8.90 -7.61
CA TYR A 9 19.03 -10.14 -8.09
C TYR A 9 19.33 -11.32 -7.18
N ASP A 10 20.52 -11.40 -6.59
CA ASP A 10 20.85 -12.42 -5.61
C ASP A 10 19.96 -12.30 -4.36
N VAL A 11 19.83 -11.09 -3.81
CA VAL A 11 18.91 -10.81 -2.67
C VAL A 11 17.45 -11.12 -3.01
N ARG A 12 17.01 -10.85 -4.24
CA ARG A 12 15.65 -11.13 -4.69
C ARG A 12 15.36 -12.63 -4.77
N ASP A 13 16.27 -13.39 -5.35
CA ASP A 13 16.04 -14.77 -5.77
C ASP A 13 16.45 -15.78 -4.68
N ASN A 14 17.47 -15.46 -3.87
CA ASN A 14 18.02 -16.33 -2.82
C ASN A 14 17.55 -15.95 -1.40
N LYS A 15 16.23 -16.00 -1.19
CA LYS A 15 15.52 -15.50 0.01
C LYS A 15 16.09 -15.96 1.35
N GLY A 16 16.57 -17.21 1.42
CA GLY A 16 17.06 -17.82 2.66
C GLY A 16 18.44 -17.34 3.11
N ASN A 17 19.19 -16.67 2.24
CA ASN A 17 20.57 -16.27 2.50
C ASN A 17 20.71 -14.89 3.16
N TYR A 18 19.59 -14.13 3.27
CA TYR A 18 19.61 -12.75 3.73
C TYR A 18 18.63 -12.50 4.87
N ALA A 19 19.04 -11.68 5.82
CA ALA A 19 18.14 -11.21 6.87
C ALA A 19 16.92 -10.50 6.27
N ALA A 20 15.73 -10.75 6.82
CA ALA A 20 14.46 -10.26 6.28
C ALA A 20 14.43 -8.73 6.10
N TRP A 21 14.96 -7.98 7.08
CA TRP A 21 15.03 -6.53 7.03
C TRP A 21 15.95 -6.02 5.91
N TYR A 22 17.09 -6.68 5.69
CA TYR A 22 18.03 -6.30 4.63
C TYR A 22 17.42 -6.55 3.25
N ARG A 23 16.82 -7.74 3.09
CA ARG A 23 16.10 -8.09 1.88
C ARG A 23 14.97 -7.10 1.58
N ALA A 24 14.17 -6.75 2.60
CA ALA A 24 13.10 -5.77 2.45
C ALA A 24 13.64 -4.39 2.01
N ALA A 25 14.72 -3.90 2.63
CA ALA A 25 15.34 -2.63 2.27
C ALA A 25 15.88 -2.63 0.84
N VAL A 26 16.61 -3.68 0.43
CA VAL A 26 17.15 -3.78 -0.93
C VAL A 26 16.02 -3.84 -1.96
N LEU A 27 15.00 -4.67 -1.73
CA LEU A 27 13.89 -4.80 -2.67
C LEU A 27 13.02 -3.54 -2.74
N LEU A 28 12.83 -2.84 -1.64
CA LEU A 28 12.02 -1.61 -1.62
C LEU A 28 12.76 -0.43 -2.27
N PHE A 29 14.04 -0.23 -1.94
CA PHE A 29 14.78 0.97 -2.34
C PHE A 29 15.53 0.82 -3.66
N ALA A 30 15.88 -0.41 -4.06
CA ALA A 30 16.62 -0.67 -5.29
C ALA A 30 15.78 -1.21 -6.44
N SER A 31 14.48 -1.48 -6.23
CA SER A 31 13.59 -1.86 -7.33
C SER A 31 13.09 -0.65 -8.11
N TYR A 32 12.98 -0.80 -9.42
CA TYR A 32 12.31 0.18 -10.25
C TYR A 32 10.84 0.36 -9.80
N ASN A 33 10.45 1.60 -9.53
CA ASN A 33 9.14 1.98 -8.97
C ASN A 33 8.78 1.25 -7.66
N SER A 34 9.78 0.93 -6.82
CA SER A 34 9.60 0.23 -5.53
C SER A 34 8.82 -1.08 -5.65
N ARG A 35 8.90 -1.75 -6.80
CA ARG A 35 8.19 -2.99 -7.07
C ARG A 35 8.91 -4.17 -6.42
N VAL A 36 8.54 -4.49 -5.19
CA VAL A 36 9.16 -5.54 -4.36
C VAL A 36 9.00 -6.94 -4.96
N TYR A 37 7.83 -7.24 -5.54
CA TYR A 37 7.53 -8.55 -6.15
C TYR A 37 7.71 -8.50 -7.66
N GLY A 38 8.61 -9.33 -8.19
CA GLY A 38 8.89 -9.41 -9.62
C GLY A 38 9.45 -8.12 -10.22
N GLY A 39 10.01 -7.25 -9.39
CA GLY A 39 10.65 -6.01 -9.82
C GLY A 39 12.00 -6.25 -10.48
N CYS A 40 12.49 -5.23 -11.17
CA CYS A 40 13.83 -5.18 -11.74
C CYS A 40 14.69 -4.12 -11.04
N TYR A 41 15.99 -4.23 -11.17
CA TYR A 41 16.94 -3.28 -10.61
C TYR A 41 16.72 -1.86 -11.14
N GLY A 42 16.64 -0.91 -10.23
CA GLY A 42 16.42 0.51 -10.50
C GLY A 42 17.12 1.43 -9.51
N ALA A 43 18.14 0.92 -8.79
CA ALA A 43 18.85 1.71 -7.77
C ALA A 43 19.55 2.94 -8.34
N THR A 44 20.05 2.85 -9.58
CA THR A 44 20.75 3.96 -10.26
C THR A 44 20.26 4.09 -11.70
N ALA A 45 20.27 5.30 -12.24
CA ALA A 45 20.01 5.56 -13.65
C ALA A 45 20.85 6.74 -14.16
N GLN A 46 21.16 6.71 -15.45
CA GLN A 46 21.75 7.85 -16.15
C GLN A 46 20.65 8.88 -16.45
N THR A 47 20.90 10.12 -16.10
CA THR A 47 20.03 11.26 -16.44
C THR A 47 20.34 11.77 -17.85
N LYS A 48 19.46 12.58 -18.42
CA LYS A 48 19.63 13.14 -19.78
C LYS A 48 20.88 14.00 -19.93
N ASP A 49 21.37 14.58 -18.85
CA ASP A 49 22.60 15.39 -18.77
C ASP A 49 23.86 14.57 -18.45
N GLY A 50 23.75 13.22 -18.53
CA GLY A 50 24.89 12.31 -18.37
C GLY A 50 25.31 12.04 -16.93
N LYS A 51 24.60 12.57 -15.93
CA LYS A 51 24.89 12.31 -14.51
C LYS A 51 24.26 11.01 -14.06
N THR A 52 24.88 10.35 -13.10
CA THR A 52 24.29 9.18 -12.43
C THR A 52 23.43 9.66 -11.26
N ARG A 53 22.15 9.32 -11.29
CA ARG A 53 21.23 9.52 -10.17
C ARG A 53 21.15 8.24 -9.36
N ASN A 54 21.25 8.37 -8.04
CA ASN A 54 21.18 7.24 -7.12
C ASN A 54 19.84 7.24 -6.37
N TYR A 55 18.85 6.53 -6.92
CA TYR A 55 17.50 6.42 -6.35
C TYR A 55 17.48 5.64 -5.04
N PHE A 56 18.39 4.68 -4.86
CA PHE A 56 18.50 3.94 -3.60
C PHE A 56 18.89 4.86 -2.44
N GLU A 57 19.91 5.68 -2.60
CA GLU A 57 20.30 6.62 -1.54
C GLU A 57 19.25 7.69 -1.28
N GLU A 58 18.58 8.18 -2.33
CA GLU A 58 17.47 9.13 -2.17
C GLU A 58 16.30 8.49 -1.38
N SER A 59 15.92 7.26 -1.70
CA SER A 59 14.86 6.51 -1.00
C SER A 59 15.22 6.24 0.45
N LYS A 60 16.46 5.83 0.71
CA LYS A 60 16.99 5.60 2.05
C LYS A 60 16.98 6.88 2.90
N GLN A 61 17.43 8.01 2.34
CA GLN A 61 17.39 9.30 3.04
C GLN A 61 15.95 9.76 3.32
N ASN A 62 15.03 9.55 2.37
CA ASN A 62 13.62 9.84 2.56
C ASN A 62 13.03 9.02 3.70
N PHE A 63 13.31 7.72 3.73
CA PHE A 63 12.90 6.82 4.81
C PHE A 63 13.47 7.25 6.15
N GLN A 64 14.77 7.55 6.22
CA GLN A 64 15.41 8.02 7.45
C GLN A 64 14.78 9.31 8.01
N ARG A 65 14.37 10.24 7.14
CA ARG A 65 13.67 11.47 7.56
C ARG A 65 12.27 11.19 8.12
N GLN A 66 11.61 10.14 7.67
CA GLN A 66 10.27 9.75 8.12
C GLN A 66 10.30 8.92 9.42
N LEU A 67 11.39 8.21 9.70
CA LEU A 67 11.51 7.33 10.88
C LEU A 67 11.10 7.97 12.20
N PRO A 68 11.44 9.24 12.52
CA PRO A 68 11.02 9.85 13.78
C PRO A 68 9.49 9.91 13.94
N ALA A 69 8.75 10.14 12.86
CA ALA A 69 7.28 10.16 12.88
C ALA A 69 6.66 8.77 13.07
N LEU A 70 7.40 7.71 12.76
CA LEU A 70 6.93 6.33 12.87
C LEU A 70 7.20 5.67 14.23
N ARG A 71 7.95 6.33 15.14
CA ARG A 71 8.40 5.73 16.41
C ARG A 71 7.29 5.24 17.33
N ASN A 72 6.11 5.85 17.25
CA ASN A 72 4.96 5.50 18.09
C ASN A 72 3.91 4.68 17.34
N ILE A 73 4.25 4.20 16.14
CA ILE A 73 3.36 3.37 15.34
C ILE A 73 3.67 1.92 15.61
N LEU A 74 2.66 1.16 16.01
CA LEU A 74 2.76 -0.30 16.11
C LEU A 74 2.62 -0.90 14.71
N VAL A 75 3.59 -1.73 14.33
CA VAL A 75 3.57 -2.46 13.07
C VAL A 75 3.38 -3.94 13.36
N GLY A 76 2.38 -4.55 12.74
CA GLY A 76 2.09 -5.97 12.85
C GLY A 76 1.97 -6.63 11.48
N ASN A 77 2.13 -7.94 11.44
CA ASN A 77 1.81 -8.78 10.29
C ASN A 77 0.76 -9.79 10.72
N ALA A 78 -0.47 -9.58 10.30
CA ALA A 78 -1.60 -10.44 10.62
C ALA A 78 -2.61 -10.41 9.48
N ASP A 79 -3.43 -11.45 9.39
CA ASP A 79 -4.61 -11.42 8.56
C ASP A 79 -5.64 -10.44 9.14
N TYR A 80 -6.33 -9.66 8.31
CA TYR A 80 -7.32 -8.68 8.78
C TYR A 80 -8.46 -9.36 9.55
N ARG A 81 -8.78 -10.61 9.25
CA ARG A 81 -9.80 -11.42 9.93
C ARG A 81 -9.45 -11.73 11.38
N ASP A 82 -8.16 -11.75 11.71
CA ASP A 82 -7.65 -12.02 13.05
C ASP A 82 -7.52 -10.76 13.91
N LEU A 83 -7.68 -9.57 13.33
CA LEU A 83 -7.60 -8.33 14.06
C LEU A 83 -8.71 -8.24 15.13
N ARG A 84 -8.33 -7.79 16.31
CA ARG A 84 -9.26 -7.56 17.44
C ARG A 84 -9.15 -6.11 17.87
N PHE A 85 -10.29 -5.45 17.95
CA PHE A 85 -10.39 -4.06 18.36
C PHE A 85 -10.99 -3.93 19.75
N PRO A 86 -10.66 -2.86 20.52
CA PRO A 86 -11.26 -2.62 21.82
C PRO A 86 -12.80 -2.53 21.73
N THR A 87 -13.52 -3.28 22.55
CA THR A 87 -15.00 -3.33 22.52
C THR A 87 -15.68 -2.08 23.08
N ARG A 88 -14.93 -1.25 23.82
CA ARG A 88 -15.47 -0.03 24.47
C ARG A 88 -15.01 1.26 23.79
N GLU A 89 -14.20 1.17 22.76
CA GLU A 89 -13.63 2.32 22.08
C GLU A 89 -14.02 2.32 20.61
N ARG A 90 -14.31 3.50 20.09
CA ARG A 90 -14.54 3.68 18.67
C ARG A 90 -13.18 3.83 17.96
N VAL A 91 -12.89 2.92 17.06
CA VAL A 91 -11.65 2.90 16.29
C VAL A 91 -11.92 3.39 14.86
N LEU A 92 -11.00 4.15 14.30
CA LEU A 92 -10.94 4.43 12.87
C LEU A 92 -10.09 3.36 12.18
N ILE A 93 -10.71 2.62 11.28
CA ILE A 93 -10.08 1.55 10.49
C ILE A 93 -9.98 2.04 9.06
N TYR A 94 -8.75 2.19 8.55
CA TYR A 94 -8.51 2.48 7.14
C TYR A 94 -8.05 1.20 6.44
N CYS A 95 -8.76 0.83 5.39
CA CYS A 95 -8.50 -0.36 4.59
C CYS A 95 -8.04 0.02 3.19
N ASP A 96 -6.92 -0.55 2.75
CA ASP A 96 -6.40 -0.46 1.39
C ASP A 96 -6.20 -1.89 0.86
N PRO A 97 -7.28 -2.62 0.50
CA PRO A 97 -7.21 -4.00 0.04
C PRO A 97 -6.57 -4.10 -1.34
N PRO A 98 -6.14 -5.30 -1.77
CA PRO A 98 -5.80 -5.54 -3.17
C PRO A 98 -7.00 -5.18 -4.04
N TYR A 99 -6.86 -4.17 -4.90
CA TYR A 99 -7.96 -3.71 -5.74
C TYR A 99 -8.50 -4.83 -6.65
N SER A 100 -9.81 -4.93 -6.75
CA SER A 100 -10.52 -5.99 -7.49
C SER A 100 -10.10 -6.09 -8.97
N THR A 101 -9.62 -4.99 -9.55
CA THR A 101 -9.11 -4.91 -10.93
C THR A 101 -7.58 -4.94 -11.01
N GLY A 102 -6.89 -5.12 -9.88
CA GLY A 102 -5.43 -5.08 -9.78
C GLY A 102 -4.77 -6.40 -10.17
N VAL A 103 -3.47 -6.34 -10.47
CA VAL A 103 -2.63 -7.53 -10.60
C VAL A 103 -2.42 -8.08 -9.18
N GLY A 104 -2.87 -9.31 -8.92
CA GLY A 104 -2.70 -9.95 -7.62
C GLY A 104 -1.22 -10.00 -7.17
N TYR A 105 -0.99 -9.93 -5.88
CA TYR A 105 0.36 -9.94 -5.27
C TYR A 105 0.98 -11.35 -5.16
N GLY A 106 0.63 -12.29 -6.06
CA GLY A 106 1.30 -13.60 -6.14
C GLY A 106 1.00 -14.55 -4.98
N GLY A 107 -0.21 -14.50 -4.43
CA GLY A 107 -0.69 -15.37 -3.36
C GLY A 107 -2.09 -15.94 -3.64
N GLU A 108 -2.75 -16.42 -2.62
CA GLU A 108 -4.16 -16.79 -2.68
C GLU A 108 -5.02 -15.61 -3.14
N LYS A 109 -6.06 -15.92 -3.90
CA LYS A 109 -6.97 -14.89 -4.42
C LYS A 109 -7.67 -14.21 -3.23
N PHE A 110 -7.55 -12.90 -3.14
CA PHE A 110 -8.23 -12.11 -2.13
C PHE A 110 -9.76 -12.26 -2.26
N ASP A 111 -10.44 -12.69 -1.20
CA ASP A 111 -11.90 -12.79 -1.19
C ASP A 111 -12.51 -11.42 -0.90
N THR A 112 -12.89 -10.76 -1.96
CA THR A 112 -13.49 -9.42 -1.90
C THR A 112 -14.85 -9.45 -1.20
N ALA A 113 -15.65 -10.51 -1.33
CA ALA A 113 -16.97 -10.60 -0.68
C ALA A 113 -16.82 -10.73 0.83
N GLU A 114 -15.95 -11.65 1.28
CA GLU A 114 -15.63 -11.82 2.71
C GLU A 114 -15.08 -10.52 3.32
N PHE A 115 -14.25 -9.79 2.57
CA PHE A 115 -13.70 -8.52 3.03
C PHE A 115 -14.79 -7.45 3.25
N TRP A 116 -15.74 -7.30 2.32
CA TRP A 116 -16.85 -6.36 2.49
C TRP A 116 -17.76 -6.75 3.67
N ASP A 117 -17.99 -8.05 3.89
CA ASP A 117 -18.74 -8.54 5.04
C ASP A 117 -18.02 -8.23 6.36
N TRP A 118 -16.71 -8.41 6.40
CA TRP A 118 -15.90 -8.00 7.54
C TRP A 118 -16.00 -6.49 7.81
N CYS A 119 -15.97 -5.64 6.79
CA CYS A 119 -16.16 -4.20 6.94
C CYS A 119 -17.52 -3.86 7.56
N ARG A 120 -18.60 -4.55 7.13
CA ARG A 120 -19.95 -4.42 7.72
C ARG A 120 -19.96 -4.78 9.20
N LEU A 121 -19.32 -5.89 9.56
CA LEU A 121 -19.22 -6.33 10.96
C LEU A 121 -18.49 -5.29 11.82
N GLN A 122 -17.38 -4.73 11.35
CA GLN A 122 -16.66 -3.69 12.10
C GLN A 122 -17.49 -2.41 12.24
N THR A 123 -18.24 -2.03 11.21
CA THR A 123 -19.16 -0.89 11.28
C THR A 123 -20.30 -1.15 12.26
N ALA A 124 -20.89 -2.34 12.25
CA ALA A 124 -21.93 -2.74 13.20
C ALA A 124 -21.43 -2.79 14.66
N ALA A 125 -20.14 -3.10 14.87
CA ALA A 125 -19.48 -3.02 16.17
C ALA A 125 -19.24 -1.57 16.65
N GLY A 126 -19.56 -0.57 15.83
CA GLY A 126 -19.45 0.86 16.17
C GLY A 126 -18.18 1.54 15.74
N HIS A 127 -17.31 0.85 15.00
CA HIS A 127 -16.09 1.42 14.44
C HIS A 127 -16.37 2.26 13.19
N ILE A 128 -15.45 3.14 12.81
CA ILE A 128 -15.49 3.88 11.54
C ILE A 128 -14.57 3.15 10.57
N VAL A 129 -15.14 2.61 9.49
CA VAL A 129 -14.37 1.90 8.47
C VAL A 129 -14.35 2.74 7.19
N ILE A 130 -13.14 3.11 6.73
CA ILE A 130 -12.90 3.82 5.48
C ILE A 130 -12.14 2.87 4.55
N ILE A 131 -12.66 2.68 3.35
CA ILE A 131 -12.11 1.73 2.38
C ILE A 131 -11.66 2.49 1.12
N SER A 132 -10.41 2.26 0.69
CA SER A 132 -9.87 2.73 -0.59
C SER A 132 -10.10 1.65 -1.65
N GLU A 133 -10.93 1.94 -2.66
CA GLU A 133 -11.22 1.01 -3.77
C GLU A 133 -11.80 1.80 -4.96
N TYR A 134 -11.85 1.21 -6.13
CA TYR A 134 -12.47 1.81 -7.32
C TYR A 134 -14.00 1.69 -7.31
N THR A 135 -14.51 0.59 -6.79
CA THR A 135 -15.94 0.25 -6.72
C THR A 135 -16.30 -0.33 -5.36
N ALA A 136 -17.54 -0.21 -4.96
CA ALA A 136 -18.03 -0.77 -3.71
C ALA A 136 -19.43 -1.36 -3.91
N PRO A 137 -19.91 -2.25 -3.00
CA PRO A 137 -21.31 -2.67 -2.94
C PRO A 137 -22.25 -1.48 -2.71
N ASP A 138 -23.53 -1.65 -3.08
CA ASP A 138 -24.54 -0.60 -3.05
C ASP A 138 -24.83 -0.02 -1.65
N ASP A 139 -24.53 -0.76 -0.60
CA ASP A 139 -24.66 -0.32 0.80
C ASP A 139 -23.48 0.53 1.29
N PHE A 140 -22.49 0.78 0.44
CA PHE A 140 -21.38 1.70 0.72
C PHE A 140 -21.50 2.97 -0.11
N VAL A 141 -21.22 4.10 0.51
CA VAL A 141 -21.27 5.42 -0.14
C VAL A 141 -19.87 5.98 -0.35
N CYS A 142 -19.64 6.54 -1.51
CA CYS A 142 -18.41 7.26 -1.81
C CYS A 142 -18.41 8.59 -1.07
N ILE A 143 -17.40 8.83 -0.23
CA ILE A 143 -17.24 10.06 0.55
C ILE A 143 -16.17 10.97 -0.02
N TRP A 144 -15.31 10.45 -0.88
CA TRP A 144 -14.26 11.19 -1.54
C TRP A 144 -13.83 10.48 -2.83
N GLU A 145 -13.50 11.27 -3.85
CA GLU A 145 -12.92 10.76 -5.09
C GLU A 145 -11.85 11.71 -5.63
N HIS A 146 -10.83 11.12 -6.26
CA HIS A 146 -9.77 11.88 -6.92
C HIS A 146 -9.36 11.21 -8.24
N LYS A 147 -9.36 12.00 -9.31
CA LYS A 147 -8.91 11.54 -10.62
C LYS A 147 -7.39 11.58 -10.68
N THR A 148 -6.78 10.41 -10.85
CA THR A 148 -5.34 10.26 -11.02
C THR A 148 -5.01 9.88 -12.46
N LYS A 149 -3.90 10.43 -12.98
CA LYS A 149 -3.36 10.02 -14.26
C LYS A 149 -2.21 9.07 -14.02
N THR A 150 -2.44 7.78 -14.19
CA THR A 150 -1.38 6.79 -14.01
C THR A 150 -0.61 6.63 -15.33
N HIS A 151 0.70 6.92 -15.29
CA HIS A 151 1.61 6.64 -16.39
C HIS A 151 2.14 5.20 -16.26
N LEU A 152 1.37 4.20 -16.68
CA LEU A 152 1.81 2.80 -16.66
C LEU A 152 2.75 2.44 -17.82
N ASN A 153 2.68 3.17 -18.92
CA ASN A 153 3.59 3.09 -20.06
C ASN A 153 3.53 4.40 -20.86
N ASN A 154 4.60 4.74 -21.57
CA ASN A 154 4.65 5.91 -22.48
C ASN A 154 3.59 5.89 -23.62
N ARG A 155 2.75 4.85 -23.71
CA ARG A 155 1.78 4.64 -24.79
C ARG A 155 0.31 4.65 -24.37
N ALA A 156 -0.03 4.57 -23.08
CA ALA A 156 -1.42 4.62 -22.62
C ALA A 156 -1.52 5.38 -21.30
N LYS A 157 -2.18 6.53 -21.31
CA LYS A 157 -2.66 7.21 -20.10
C LYS A 157 -3.98 6.53 -19.72
N ILE A 158 -3.99 5.86 -18.60
CA ILE A 158 -5.23 5.32 -18.04
C ILE A 158 -5.68 6.30 -16.96
N ASP A 159 -6.80 6.98 -17.20
CA ASP A 159 -7.45 7.78 -16.17
C ASP A 159 -8.06 6.82 -15.14
N ARG A 160 -7.63 6.93 -13.89
CA ARG A 160 -8.19 6.18 -12.77
C ARG A 160 -8.77 7.16 -11.78
N THR A 161 -9.90 6.79 -11.18
CA THR A 161 -10.51 7.56 -10.10
C THR A 161 -10.37 6.74 -8.83
N GLU A 162 -9.52 7.20 -7.92
CA GLU A 162 -9.40 6.65 -6.58
C GLU A 162 -10.57 7.15 -5.74
N LYS A 163 -11.15 6.28 -4.93
CA LYS A 163 -12.33 6.60 -4.13
C LYS A 163 -12.18 6.10 -2.71
N LEU A 164 -12.81 6.80 -1.78
CA LEU A 164 -12.97 6.36 -0.41
C LEU A 164 -14.44 6.09 -0.13
N PHE A 165 -14.70 4.95 0.49
CA PHE A 165 -16.05 4.49 0.81
C PHE A 165 -16.23 4.30 2.30
N ILE A 166 -17.44 4.52 2.77
CA ILE A 166 -17.93 4.12 4.09
C ILE A 166 -19.26 3.38 3.92
N GLN A 167 -19.63 2.52 4.87
CA GLN A 167 -20.96 1.91 4.85
C GLN A 167 -22.04 2.96 5.05
N GLY A 168 -23.05 2.97 4.18
CA GLY A 168 -24.21 3.85 4.26
C GLY A 168 -25.06 3.58 5.51
N GLY A 169 -25.75 4.60 6.02
CA GLY A 169 -26.58 4.50 7.23
C GLY A 169 -25.90 4.95 8.52
N LEU A 170 -24.58 5.16 8.54
CA LEU A 170 -23.96 5.94 9.58
C LEU A 170 -24.48 7.37 9.47
N LYS A 171 -25.28 7.84 10.46
CA LYS A 171 -25.62 9.25 10.58
C LYS A 171 -24.32 10.02 10.79
N CYS A 172 -23.71 10.46 9.71
CA CYS A 172 -22.63 11.42 9.76
C CYS A 172 -23.20 12.68 10.46
N ARG A 173 -22.88 12.88 11.74
CA ARG A 173 -22.98 14.21 12.31
C ARG A 173 -22.04 15.07 11.49
N LYS A 174 -22.59 16.01 10.74
CA LYS A 174 -21.80 17.02 10.01
C LYS A 174 -20.90 17.70 11.04
N TYR A 175 -19.64 17.37 11.04
CA TYR A 175 -18.63 18.21 11.68
C TYR A 175 -18.33 19.32 10.68
N THR A 176 -18.90 20.48 10.94
CA THR A 176 -18.44 21.73 10.32
C THR A 176 -17.08 22.03 10.96
N ILE A 177 -16.03 22.02 10.16
CA ILE A 177 -14.68 22.47 10.52
C ILE A 177 -14.69 24.01 10.48
#